data_9f692945ceed341eef6eb5b22d7146c4
#
_entry.id   9f692945ceed341eef6eb5b22d7146c4
#
_cell.length_a   1.000
_cell.length_b   1.000
_cell.length_c   1.000
_cell.angle_alpha   90.00
_cell.angle_beta   90.00
_cell.angle_gamma   90.00
#
_symmetry.space_group_name_H-M   'P 1'
#
loop_
_entity.id
_entity.type
_entity.pdbx_description
1 polymer ?
#
loop_
_entity_poly.entity_id
_entity_poly.type
_entity_poly.pdbx_seq_one_letter_code
_entity_poly.pdbx_strand_id
1 'polypeptide(L)'
;MVFISSGVTVQAPAYWGPYTATKAALEALARTYAAESASTNVRVNLFAPGTIRTRMRAQAMPGEDPMTLETPDKVAEKIVELCLPNLLVNGKLYVYPQRRFLDFRPPS
;
A
#
# COMPACT_ATOMS: atom_id res chain seq x y z
N MET A 1 -11.81 -2.38 -3.92
CA MET A 1 -11.06 -1.15 -4.22
C MET A 1 -9.75 -1.14 -3.45
N VAL A 2 -8.68 -0.83 -4.12
CA VAL A 2 -7.34 -0.85 -3.52
C VAL A 2 -6.64 0.49 -3.77
N PHE A 3 -6.12 1.11 -2.70
CA PHE A 3 -5.27 2.28 -2.78
C PHE A 3 -3.82 1.87 -2.54
N ILE A 4 -2.90 2.38 -3.34
CA ILE A 4 -1.49 2.04 -3.23
C ILE A 4 -0.82 2.96 -2.22
N SER A 5 -0.28 2.39 -1.16
CA SER A 5 0.44 3.11 -0.12
C SER A 5 1.93 2.79 -0.16
N SER A 6 2.64 3.11 0.90
CA SER A 6 4.08 2.90 1.02
C SER A 6 4.46 2.76 2.49
N GLY A 7 5.54 2.04 2.76
CA GLY A 7 6.09 1.93 4.10
C GLY A 7 6.65 3.23 4.67
N VAL A 8 6.80 4.28 3.84
CA VAL A 8 7.34 5.56 4.30
C VAL A 8 6.48 6.22 5.38
N THR A 9 5.19 5.92 5.44
CA THR A 9 4.30 6.48 6.47
C THR A 9 4.64 5.97 7.86
N VAL A 10 5.26 4.80 7.95
CA VAL A 10 5.71 4.23 9.23
C VAL A 10 7.15 4.63 9.52
N GLN A 11 8.02 4.55 8.51
CA GLN A 11 9.45 4.80 8.65
C GLN A 11 9.79 6.27 8.73
N ALA A 12 8.99 7.13 8.07
CA ALA A 12 9.17 8.58 8.01
C ALA A 12 10.64 8.98 7.73
N PRO A 13 11.22 8.50 6.62
CA PRO A 13 12.65 8.73 6.36
C PRO A 13 12.96 10.21 6.15
N ALA A 14 14.16 10.61 6.58
CA ALA A 14 14.62 11.99 6.42
C ALA A 14 14.58 12.41 4.95
N TYR A 15 14.24 13.67 4.70
CA TYR A 15 14.15 14.30 3.37
C TYR A 15 12.99 13.81 2.48
N TRP A 16 12.15 12.92 2.98
CA TRP A 16 11.00 12.37 2.24
C TRP A 16 9.65 12.94 2.73
N GLY A 17 9.70 14.12 3.39
CA GLY A 17 8.51 14.73 3.99
C GLY A 17 7.31 14.89 3.06
N PRO A 18 7.45 15.52 1.87
CA PRO A 18 6.32 15.70 0.96
C PRO A 18 5.70 14.38 0.51
N TYR A 19 6.52 13.39 0.18
CA TYR A 19 6.04 12.06 -0.22
C TYR A 19 5.33 11.36 0.94
N THR A 20 5.94 11.38 2.13
CA THR A 20 5.35 10.77 3.33
C THR A 20 4.00 11.40 3.66
N ALA A 21 3.90 12.74 3.60
CA ALA A 21 2.66 13.45 3.87
C ALA A 21 1.57 13.09 2.86
N THR A 22 1.92 12.97 1.58
CA THR A 22 0.98 12.59 0.52
C THR A 22 0.43 11.18 0.76
N LYS A 23 1.29 10.23 1.09
CA LYS A 23 0.86 8.86 1.34
C LYS A 23 0.05 8.72 2.63
N ALA A 24 0.39 9.47 3.68
CA ALA A 24 -0.38 9.49 4.91
C ALA A 24 -1.79 10.05 4.69
N ALA A 25 -1.92 11.09 3.86
CA ALA A 25 -3.22 11.64 3.49
C ALA A 25 -4.05 10.61 2.70
N LEU A 26 -3.44 9.89 1.79
CA LEU A 26 -4.10 8.83 1.03
C LEU A 26 -4.62 7.72 1.96
N GLU A 27 -3.83 7.31 2.93
CA GLU A 27 -4.24 6.29 3.90
C GLU A 27 -5.43 6.76 4.73
N ALA A 28 -5.42 8.00 5.19
CA ALA A 28 -6.53 8.58 5.94
C ALA A 28 -7.81 8.61 5.11
N LEU A 29 -7.71 9.02 3.84
CA LEU A 29 -8.84 9.05 2.93
C LEU A 29 -9.41 7.64 2.68
N ALA A 30 -8.56 6.67 2.44
CA ALA A 30 -8.98 5.29 2.20
C ALA A 30 -9.68 4.68 3.41
N ARG A 31 -9.16 4.94 4.62
CA ARG A 31 -9.78 4.47 5.86
C ARG A 31 -11.15 5.09 6.08
N THR A 32 -11.28 6.38 5.78
CA THR A 32 -12.56 7.08 5.88
C THR A 32 -13.57 6.48 4.90
N TYR A 33 -13.16 6.25 3.66
CA TYR A 33 -14.01 5.64 2.66
C TYR A 33 -14.43 4.22 3.07
N ALA A 34 -13.51 3.44 3.63
CA ALA A 34 -13.82 2.10 4.12
C ALA A 34 -14.90 2.14 5.20
N ALA A 35 -14.82 3.11 6.11
CA ALA A 35 -15.81 3.27 7.16
C ALA A 35 -17.18 3.69 6.58
N GLU A 36 -17.19 4.58 5.61
CA GLU A 36 -18.42 5.03 4.95
C GLU A 36 -19.10 3.91 4.17
N SER A 37 -18.31 2.98 3.61
CA SER A 37 -18.79 1.88 2.78
C SER A 37 -19.06 0.59 3.55
N ALA A 38 -18.89 0.58 4.86
CA ALA A 38 -18.90 -0.64 5.67
C ALA A 38 -20.20 -1.43 5.58
N SER A 39 -21.34 -0.74 5.36
CA SER A 39 -22.65 -1.37 5.25
C SER A 39 -22.98 -1.79 3.81
N THR A 40 -22.06 -1.62 2.87
CA THR A 40 -22.26 -1.96 1.47
C THR A 40 -21.40 -3.18 1.08
N ASN A 41 -21.48 -3.59 -0.18
CA ASN A 41 -20.63 -4.64 -0.72
C ASN A 41 -19.25 -4.13 -1.17
N VAL A 42 -18.99 -2.84 -1.04
CA VAL A 42 -17.71 -2.25 -1.40
C VAL A 42 -16.69 -2.53 -0.31
N ARG A 43 -15.53 -3.03 -0.70
CA ARG A 43 -14.39 -3.26 0.19
C ARG A 43 -13.28 -2.32 -0.22
N VAL A 44 -12.70 -1.60 0.75
CA VAL A 44 -11.67 -0.60 0.51
C VAL A 44 -10.46 -0.95 1.37
N ASN A 45 -9.34 -1.24 0.73
CA ASN A 45 -8.11 -1.61 1.40
C ASN A 45 -6.93 -0.82 0.84
N LEU A 46 -5.84 -0.78 1.59
CA LEU A 46 -4.58 -0.22 1.15
C LEU A 46 -3.59 -1.33 0.84
N PHE A 47 -2.65 -1.05 -0.04
CA PHE A 47 -1.64 -2.00 -0.45
C PHE A 47 -0.27 -1.33 -0.39
N ALA A 48 0.63 -1.90 0.41
CA ALA A 48 2.02 -1.46 0.50
C ALA A 48 2.89 -2.50 -0.21
N PRO A 49 3.37 -2.19 -1.44
CA PRO A 49 4.07 -3.19 -2.25
C PRO A 49 5.50 -3.48 -1.79
N GLY A 50 6.07 -2.64 -0.94
CA GLY A 50 7.49 -2.71 -0.62
C GLY A 50 8.32 -2.15 -1.77
N THR A 51 9.55 -2.64 -1.91
CA THR A 51 10.44 -2.21 -3.00
C THR A 51 10.17 -3.03 -4.26
N ILE A 52 9.89 -2.34 -5.37
CA ILE A 52 9.58 -2.96 -6.66
C ILE A 52 10.61 -2.53 -7.69
N ARG A 53 10.90 -3.42 -8.64
CA ARG A 53 11.78 -3.12 -9.77
C ARG A 53 11.05 -2.19 -10.74
N THR A 54 11.26 -0.87 -10.62
CA THR A 54 10.68 0.14 -11.49
C THR A 54 11.75 1.14 -11.91
N ARG A 55 11.44 1.93 -12.96
CA ARG A 55 12.32 3.00 -13.38
C ARG A 55 12.47 4.06 -12.29
N MET A 56 11.38 4.39 -11.60
CA MET A 56 11.41 5.36 -10.51
C MET A 56 12.33 4.90 -9.37
N ARG A 57 12.26 3.62 -9.01
CA ARG A 57 13.14 3.05 -7.98
C ARG A 57 14.60 3.10 -8.41
N ALA A 58 14.89 2.78 -9.67
CA ALA A 58 16.26 2.84 -10.21
C ALA A 58 16.83 4.25 -10.17
N GLN A 59 16.01 5.26 -10.44
CA GLN A 59 16.42 6.67 -10.38
C GLN A 59 16.66 7.14 -8.95
N ALA A 60 15.83 6.68 -8.00
CA ALA A 60 15.94 7.06 -6.60
C ALA A 60 17.11 6.35 -5.89
N MET A 61 17.43 5.13 -6.31
CA MET A 61 18.44 4.26 -5.68
C MET A 61 19.38 3.68 -6.73
N PRO A 62 20.21 4.51 -7.38
CA PRO A 62 21.01 4.07 -8.55
C PRO A 62 22.07 3.00 -8.23
N GLY A 63 22.48 2.89 -6.96
CA GLY A 63 23.44 1.87 -6.54
C GLY A 63 22.84 0.52 -6.20
N GLU A 64 21.52 0.40 -6.25
CA GLU A 64 20.82 -0.84 -5.89
C GLU A 64 20.76 -1.78 -7.10
N ASP A 65 20.96 -3.10 -6.85
CA ASP A 65 20.80 -4.10 -7.90
C ASP A 65 19.30 -4.34 -8.16
N PRO A 66 18.79 -4.01 -9.35
CA PRO A 66 17.37 -4.20 -9.66
C PRO A 66 16.93 -5.66 -9.58
N MET A 67 17.84 -6.62 -9.78
CA MET A 67 17.51 -8.04 -9.76
C MET A 67 17.15 -8.56 -8.36
N THR A 68 17.44 -7.79 -7.32
CA THR A 68 17.04 -8.13 -5.94
C THR A 68 15.61 -7.72 -5.60
N LEU A 69 14.93 -7.00 -6.51
CA LEU A 69 13.59 -6.46 -6.28
C LEU A 69 12.52 -7.30 -6.99
N GLU A 70 11.32 -7.34 -6.40
CA GLU A 70 10.17 -7.95 -7.04
C GLU A 70 9.80 -7.24 -8.33
N THR A 71 9.31 -7.99 -9.31
CA THR A 71 8.84 -7.42 -10.57
C THR A 71 7.45 -6.82 -10.40
N PRO A 72 7.11 -5.75 -11.16
CA PRO A 72 5.76 -5.20 -11.13
C PRO A 72 4.66 -6.22 -11.46
N ASP A 73 4.95 -7.17 -12.35
CA ASP A 73 3.96 -8.18 -12.78
C ASP A 73 3.51 -9.06 -11.63
N LYS A 74 4.43 -9.51 -10.77
CA LYS A 74 4.09 -10.34 -9.61
C LYS A 74 3.28 -9.56 -8.58
N VAL A 75 3.66 -8.31 -8.35
CA VAL A 75 2.94 -7.44 -7.43
C VAL A 75 1.52 -7.17 -7.95
N ALA A 76 1.38 -6.93 -9.25
CA ALA A 76 0.10 -6.67 -9.89
C ALA A 76 -0.87 -7.84 -9.76
N GLU A 77 -0.39 -9.08 -9.81
CA GLU A 77 -1.24 -10.27 -9.60
C GLU A 77 -1.94 -10.21 -8.24
N LYS A 78 -1.23 -9.82 -7.20
CA LYS A 78 -1.81 -9.70 -5.86
C LYS A 78 -2.80 -8.55 -5.77
N ILE A 79 -2.53 -7.44 -6.42
CA ILE A 79 -3.45 -6.30 -6.46
C ILE A 79 -4.76 -6.71 -7.10
N VAL A 80 -4.73 -7.43 -8.22
CA VAL A 80 -5.93 -7.94 -8.90
C VAL A 80 -6.71 -8.85 -7.95
N GLU A 81 -6.03 -9.76 -7.25
CA GLU A 81 -6.66 -10.66 -6.30
C GLU A 81 -7.40 -9.89 -5.20
N LEU A 82 -6.84 -8.79 -4.72
CA LEU A 82 -7.47 -7.96 -3.70
C LEU A 82 -8.63 -7.12 -4.22
N CYS A 83 -8.82 -7.05 -5.53
CA CYS A 83 -9.95 -6.36 -6.16
C CYS A 83 -11.12 -7.29 -6.47
N LEU A 84 -10.99 -8.60 -6.24
CA LEU A 84 -12.04 -9.55 -6.58
C LEU A 84 -13.24 -9.40 -5.63
N PRO A 85 -14.48 -9.64 -6.13
CA PRO A 85 -15.68 -9.41 -5.33
C PRO A 85 -15.86 -10.39 -4.16
N ASN A 86 -15.13 -11.50 -4.13
CA ASN A 86 -15.20 -12.46 -3.03
C ASN A 86 -14.32 -12.07 -1.82
N LEU A 87 -13.58 -10.97 -1.90
CA LEU A 87 -12.78 -10.49 -0.78
C LEU A 87 -13.70 -9.86 0.28
N LEU A 88 -13.59 -10.33 1.52
CA LEU A 88 -14.43 -9.85 2.62
C LEU A 88 -13.73 -8.85 3.53
N VAL A 89 -12.40 -8.68 3.38
CA VAL A 89 -11.58 -7.77 4.20
C VAL A 89 -11.85 -6.32 3.79
N ASN A 90 -12.00 -5.44 4.78
CA ASN A 90 -12.26 -4.02 4.56
C ASN A 90 -11.48 -3.16 5.56
N GLY A 91 -10.96 -2.03 5.13
CA GLY A 91 -10.28 -1.07 5.99
C GLY A 91 -8.94 -1.51 6.50
N LYS A 92 -8.24 -2.40 5.80
CA LYS A 92 -6.97 -2.96 6.21
C LYS A 92 -5.84 -2.53 5.28
N LEU A 93 -4.61 -2.67 5.77
CA LEU A 93 -3.40 -2.49 4.98
C LEU A 93 -2.79 -3.86 4.67
N TYR A 94 -2.70 -4.19 3.39
CA TYR A 94 -1.97 -5.39 2.96
C TYR A 94 -0.51 -5.03 2.73
N VAL A 95 0.39 -5.67 3.46
CA VAL A 95 1.83 -5.47 3.32
C VAL A 95 2.40 -6.61 2.49
N TYR A 96 2.73 -6.32 1.23
CA TYR A 96 3.13 -7.35 0.27
C TYR A 96 4.37 -8.14 0.71
N PRO A 97 5.46 -7.51 1.21
CA PRO A 97 6.61 -8.29 1.66
C PRO A 97 6.31 -9.29 2.77
N GLN A 98 5.35 -8.97 3.63
CA GLN A 98 4.93 -9.85 4.73
C GLN A 98 3.77 -10.77 4.36
N ARG A 99 3.16 -10.58 3.20
CA ARG A 99 2.02 -11.37 2.69
C ARG A 99 0.86 -11.42 3.68
N ARG A 100 0.55 -10.31 4.35
CA ARG A 100 -0.53 -10.27 5.33
C ARG A 100 -1.19 -8.91 5.43
N PHE A 101 -2.42 -8.91 5.97
CA PHE A 101 -3.14 -7.68 6.31
C PHE A 101 -2.75 -7.21 7.71
N LEU A 102 -2.65 -5.89 7.86
CA LEU A 102 -2.45 -5.25 9.15
C LEU A 102 -3.61 -4.32 9.45
N ASP A 103 -3.95 -4.22 10.73
CA ASP A 103 -4.94 -3.26 11.21
C ASP A 103 -4.28 -1.89 11.39
N PHE A 104 -5.06 -0.85 11.13
CA PHE A 104 -4.66 0.50 11.53
C PHE A 104 -4.97 0.67 13.01
N ARG A 105 -3.98 1.16 13.77
CA ARG A 105 -4.19 1.46 15.17
C ARG A 105 -4.86 2.82 15.30
N PRO A 106 -5.92 2.94 16.11
CA PRO A 106 -6.46 4.27 16.41
C PRO A 106 -5.44 5.08 17.18
N PRO A 107 -5.42 6.41 16.99
CA PRO A 107 -4.59 7.26 17.83
C PRO A 107 -5.05 7.13 19.28
N SER A 108 -4.10 6.89 20.15
CA SER A 108 -4.37 6.68 21.57
C SER A 108 -4.27 7.99 22.34
#